data_cc9fc93fa971b5f0102ddb92d0a73165
#
_entry.id   cc9fc93fa971b5f0102ddb92d0a73165
#
_cell.length_a   1.000
_cell.length_b   1.000
_cell.length_c   1.000
_cell.angle_alpha   90.00
_cell.angle_beta   90.00
_cell.angle_gamma   90.00
#
_symmetry.space_group_name_H-M   'P 1'
#
loop_
_entity.id
_entity.type
_entity.pdbx_description
1 polymer ?
#
loop_
_entity_poly.entity_id
_entity_poly.type
_entity_poly.pdbx_seq_one_letter_code
_entity_poly.pdbx_strand_id
1 'polypeptide(L)' 'PQILENVKVKDKSIINSTTCKVAIKKSERMIKNYGRMLVRKSGTEPKIRIMGESNNIHLLKKCINIVKRSIK' A
#
# COMPACT_ATOMS: atom_id res chain seq x y z
N PRO A 1 11.23 -7.41 -9.34
CA PRO A 1 9.83 -7.78 -9.11
C PRO A 1 8.97 -6.59 -8.73
N GLN A 2 7.77 -6.56 -9.28
CA GLN A 2 6.77 -5.54 -9.00
C GLN A 2 5.46 -6.21 -8.60
N ILE A 3 4.73 -5.58 -7.69
CA ILE A 3 3.40 -6.03 -7.32
C ILE A 3 2.45 -4.84 -7.43
N LEU A 4 1.30 -5.06 -8.05
CA LEU A 4 0.24 -4.08 -8.13
C LEU A 4 -1.03 -4.73 -7.62
N GLU A 5 -1.66 -4.10 -6.64
CA GLU A 5 -2.95 -4.54 -6.13
C GLU A 5 -3.95 -3.41 -6.07
N ASN A 6 -5.20 -3.71 -6.41
CA ASN A 6 -6.31 -2.79 -6.29
C ASN A 6 -7.23 -3.31 -5.19
N VAL A 7 -7.48 -2.49 -4.18
CA VAL A 7 -8.33 -2.86 -3.06
C VAL A 7 -9.63 -2.07 -3.13
N LYS A 8 -10.75 -2.76 -3.22
CA LYS A 8 -12.07 -2.12 -3.23
C LYS A 8 -12.35 -1.51 -1.87
N VAL A 9 -12.87 -0.30 -1.87
CA VAL A 9 -13.23 0.42 -0.64
C VAL A 9 -14.59 1.07 -0.82
N LYS A 10 -15.29 1.30 0.31
CA LYS A 10 -16.55 2.04 0.27
C LYS A 10 -16.29 3.53 0.10
N ASP A 11 -15.23 4.03 0.72
CA ASP A 11 -14.87 5.44 0.70
C ASP A 11 -13.34 5.54 0.54
N LYS A 12 -12.91 6.16 -0.55
CA LYS A 12 -11.49 6.33 -0.84
C LYS A 12 -10.78 7.23 0.19
N SER A 13 -11.53 8.03 0.93
CA SER A 13 -10.93 8.88 1.96
C SER A 13 -10.27 8.10 3.10
N ILE A 14 -10.50 6.79 3.19
CA ILE A 14 -9.84 5.95 4.19
C ILE A 14 -8.32 6.03 4.09
N ILE A 15 -7.78 6.35 2.92
CA ILE A 15 -6.33 6.53 2.72
C ILE A 15 -5.79 7.66 3.61
N ASN A 16 -6.65 8.59 4.00
CA ASN A 16 -6.29 9.72 4.87
C ASN A 16 -6.48 9.41 6.35
N SER A 17 -6.98 8.22 6.70
CA SER A 17 -7.15 7.85 8.10
C SER A 17 -5.78 7.70 8.77
N THR A 18 -5.74 7.94 10.07
CA THR A 18 -4.50 7.80 10.85
C THR A 18 -3.95 6.38 10.74
N THR A 19 -4.82 5.37 10.85
CA THR A 19 -4.42 3.97 10.74
C THR A 19 -3.74 3.68 9.41
N CYS A 20 -4.34 4.14 8.32
CA CYS A 20 -3.80 3.92 6.99
C CYS A 20 -2.48 4.67 6.78
N LYS A 21 -2.41 5.92 7.21
CA LYS A 21 -1.17 6.72 7.09
C LYS A 21 -0.02 6.09 7.86
N VAL A 22 -0.27 5.60 9.07
CA VAL A 22 0.74 4.92 9.88
C VAL A 22 1.24 3.67 9.18
N ALA A 23 0.32 2.87 8.63
CA ALA A 23 0.67 1.65 7.91
C ALA A 23 1.51 1.96 6.66
N ILE A 24 1.15 2.99 5.91
CA ILE A 24 1.90 3.39 4.71
C ILE A 24 3.32 3.82 5.09
N LYS A 25 3.47 4.66 6.10
CA LYS A 25 4.79 5.10 6.55
C LYS A 25 5.64 3.96 7.06
N LYS A 26 5.04 3.03 7.82
CA LYS A 26 5.74 1.86 8.31
C LYS A 26 6.26 1.02 7.16
N SER A 27 5.42 0.76 6.17
CA SER A 27 5.78 -0.04 5.00
C SER A 27 6.89 0.63 4.19
N GLU A 28 6.81 1.95 4.00
CA GLU A 28 7.84 2.69 3.29
C GLU A 28 9.20 2.60 3.99
N ARG A 29 9.22 2.68 5.32
CA ARG A 29 10.45 2.51 6.09
C ARG A 29 11.03 1.12 5.94
N MET A 30 10.19 0.10 6.01
CA MET A 30 10.64 -1.28 5.91
C MET A 30 11.26 -1.58 4.55
N ILE A 31 10.70 -1.01 3.48
CA ILE A 31 11.14 -1.30 2.11
C ILE A 31 12.23 -0.35 1.61
N LYS A 32 12.50 0.73 2.33
CA LYS A 32 13.34 1.84 1.87
C LYS A 32 14.68 1.41 1.27
N ASN A 33 15.36 0.47 1.90
CA ASN A 33 16.67 0.02 1.43
C ASN A 33 16.61 -1.11 0.40
N TYR A 34 15.41 -1.57 0.08
CA TYR A 34 15.19 -2.73 -0.80
C TYR A 34 14.30 -2.42 -1.99
N GLY A 35 13.66 -1.26 -2.00
CA GLY A 35 12.75 -0.88 -3.06
C GLY A 35 11.89 0.31 -2.65
N ARG A 36 10.67 0.34 -3.17
CA ARG A 36 9.75 1.45 -2.89
C ARG A 36 8.30 1.01 -3.00
N MET A 37 7.43 1.79 -2.39
CA MET A 37 5.98 1.59 -2.47
C MET A 37 5.27 2.89 -2.79
N LEU A 38 4.12 2.77 -3.43
CA LEU A 38 3.26 3.89 -3.75
C LEU A 38 1.82 3.48 -3.51
N VAL A 39 1.08 4.28 -2.74
CA VAL A 39 -0.33 4.04 -2.44
C VAL A 39 -1.13 5.23 -2.92
N ARG A 40 -2.12 4.98 -3.79
CA ARG A 40 -2.90 6.05 -4.44
C ARG A 40 -4.38 5.68 -4.49
N LYS A 41 -5.23 6.72 -4.50
CA LYS A 41 -6.65 6.54 -4.82
C LYS A 41 -6.80 6.36 -6.32
N SER A 42 -7.71 5.46 -6.73
CA SER A 42 -8.13 5.39 -8.13
C SER A 42 -8.87 6.68 -8.49
N GLY A 43 -8.73 7.12 -9.74
CA GLY A 43 -9.38 8.36 -10.20
C GLY A 43 -10.90 8.26 -10.27
N THR A 44 -11.42 7.15 -10.75
CA THR A 44 -12.85 7.01 -11.05
C THR A 44 -13.56 5.90 -10.29
N GLU A 45 -12.81 4.91 -9.80
CA GLU A 45 -13.40 3.75 -9.14
C GLU A 45 -13.19 3.80 -7.62
N PRO A 46 -14.07 3.15 -6.82
CA PRO A 46 -13.90 3.10 -5.37
C PRO A 46 -12.83 2.08 -4.99
N LYS A 47 -11.60 2.36 -5.39
CA LYS A 47 -10.45 1.49 -5.16
C LYS A 47 -9.24 2.29 -4.72
N ILE A 48 -8.39 1.64 -3.93
CA ILE A 48 -7.07 2.15 -3.59
C ILE A 48 -6.05 1.27 -4.28
N ARG A 49 -5.12 1.90 -4.97
CA ARG A 49 -4.08 1.21 -5.71
C ARG A 49 -2.81 1.15 -4.87
N ILE A 50 -2.31 -0.05 -4.64
CA ILE A 50 -1.08 -0.28 -3.90
C ILE A 50 -0.07 -0.86 -4.87
N MET A 51 1.04 -0.14 -5.08
CA MET A 51 2.12 -0.56 -5.97
C MET A 51 3.42 -0.67 -5.20
N GLY A 52 4.23 -1.64 -5.57
CA GLY A 52 5.55 -1.76 -4.96
C GLY A 52 6.52 -2.50 -5.85
N GLU A 53 7.81 -2.20 -5.68
CA GLU A 53 8.88 -2.95 -6.32
C GLU A 53 10.02 -3.13 -5.34
N SER A 54 10.66 -4.29 -5.40
CA SER A 54 11.76 -4.62 -4.49
C SER A 54 12.51 -5.86 -4.99
N ASN A 55 13.79 -5.92 -4.68
CA ASN A 55 14.58 -7.14 -4.87
C ASN A 55 14.15 -8.23 -3.90
N ASN A 56 13.56 -7.86 -2.78
CA ASN A 56 13.12 -8.80 -1.76
C ASN A 56 11.60 -8.97 -1.84
N ILE A 57 11.15 -10.00 -2.56
CA ILE A 57 9.74 -10.23 -2.80
C ILE A 57 8.98 -10.56 -1.52
N HIS A 58 9.58 -11.25 -0.57
CA HIS A 58 8.93 -11.58 0.69
C HIS A 58 8.66 -10.33 1.51
N LEU A 59 9.62 -9.42 1.58
CA LEU A 59 9.45 -8.15 2.27
C LEU A 59 8.41 -7.30 1.57
N LEU A 60 8.42 -7.27 0.24
CA LEU A 60 7.44 -6.51 -0.54
C LEU A 60 6.02 -6.99 -0.25
N LYS A 61 5.79 -8.31 -0.26
CA LYS A 61 4.47 -8.87 0.06
C LYS A 61 4.03 -8.50 1.47
N LYS A 62 4.95 -8.53 2.43
CA LYS A 62 4.66 -8.17 3.81
C LYS A 62 4.23 -6.70 3.91
N CYS A 63 4.93 -5.81 3.24
CA CYS A 63 4.60 -4.39 3.23
C CYS A 63 3.23 -4.12 2.60
N ILE A 64 2.95 -4.77 1.48
CA ILE A 64 1.66 -4.63 0.81
C ILE A 64 0.53 -5.11 1.72
N ASN A 65 0.73 -6.23 2.42
CA ASN A 65 -0.27 -6.75 3.34
C ASN A 65 -0.52 -5.82 4.53
N ILE A 66 0.52 -5.16 5.04
CA ILE A 66 0.36 -4.18 6.12
C ILE A 66 -0.58 -3.06 5.68
N VAL A 67 -0.39 -2.54 4.48
CA VAL A 67 -1.24 -1.48 3.94
C VAL A 67 -2.65 -1.99 3.67
N LYS A 68 -2.79 -3.16 3.07
CA LYS A 68 -4.10 -3.76 2.79
C LYS A 68 -4.94 -3.93 4.06
N ARG A 69 -4.33 -4.40 5.14
CA ARG A 69 -5.02 -4.58 6.41
C ARG A 69 -5.52 -3.27 7.00
N SER A 70 -4.79 -2.19 6.78
CA SER A 70 -5.18 -0.88 7.28
C SER A 70 -6.38 -0.29 6.55
N ILE A 71 -6.65 -0.78 5.34
CA ILE A 71 -7.73 -0.29 4.48
C ILE A 71 -9.05 -1.02 4.76
N LYS A 72 -8.99 -2.21 5.29
CA LYS A 72 -10.19 -3.03 5.55
C LYS A 72 -10.91 -2.63 6.82
#